data_43e9995669cdb8a33b6b628fc387438b
#
_entry.id   43e9995669cdb8a33b6b628fc387438b
#
_cell.length_a   1.000
_cell.length_b   1.000
_cell.length_c   1.000
_cell.angle_alpha   90.00
_cell.angle_beta   90.00
_cell.angle_gamma   90.00
#
_symmetry.space_group_name_H-M   'P 1'
#
loop_
_entity.id
_entity.type
_entity.pdbx_description
1 polymer ?
#
loop_
_entity_poly.entity_id
_entity_poly.type
_entity_poly.pdbx_seq_one_letter_code
_entity_poly.pdbx_strand_id
1 'polypeptide(L)'
;VPTYSQYDIMNSQETMDVYQELERKGYFSLSSHTQGRYGGVYNIMYRAIDTYDPATGKFLLENSDAARAAFLRKYEYANTDWFKALFRPSLTQNHTVSLSGGGENASIYGSIGFFADPGWTIADRVHRVTGNLKTSYTLSPNVKIGILTQGSIRTQKAPGTFARSENTVSGGYDRDFDINPFSYALNTSRTLRPYDDNGNLEYYRYNYAKMNILNELANNYIDLNVIELKLQGDLEIKLAKGLKYNFLGSVRHVKSSSEHSITEDSNVSNAYRAAETTIVRQQNPFLFTDPNDPEAIAKVVMPEGGIFKLSENNLQSYYFRNALEFKRLLKDVHDIKIFLGQEYRHTDRDNNNFTGYGYQFNRGGTVFTDYRAVQKAIDESNPYYGKSYTKERGIAFFSQGTYTYDNRYVLAGTLNYEGTNQLGRR
;
A
#
# COMPACT_ATOMS: atom_id res chain seq x y z
N VAL A 1 0.38 -0.47 22.08
CA VAL A 1 -0.92 0.00 21.56
C VAL A 1 -1.08 1.45 21.98
N PRO A 2 -1.42 2.37 21.06
CA PRO A 2 -1.70 3.76 21.41
C PRO A 2 -2.90 3.85 22.36
N THR A 3 -2.94 4.91 23.15
CA THR A 3 -4.04 5.18 24.09
C THR A 3 -4.42 6.66 24.04
N TYR A 4 -5.67 7.00 24.35
CA TYR A 4 -6.12 8.38 24.37
C TYR A 4 -5.43 9.26 25.42
N SER A 5 -4.81 8.68 26.43
CA SER A 5 -3.99 9.43 27.40
C SER A 5 -2.73 10.07 26.77
N GLN A 6 -2.34 9.64 25.57
CA GLN A 6 -1.19 10.19 24.82
C GLN A 6 -1.59 11.37 23.92
N TYR A 7 -2.88 11.64 23.77
CA TYR A 7 -3.44 12.63 22.84
C TYR A 7 -4.46 13.51 23.56
N ASP A 8 -4.41 14.79 23.31
CA ASP A 8 -5.39 15.77 23.84
C ASP A 8 -6.65 15.78 22.93
N ILE A 9 -7.49 14.77 23.09
CA ILE A 9 -8.71 14.58 22.31
C ILE A 9 -9.91 14.59 23.23
N MET A 10 -10.94 15.37 22.87
CA MET A 10 -12.19 15.49 23.60
C MET A 10 -12.80 14.11 23.89
N ASN A 11 -13.35 13.96 25.08
CA ASN A 11 -14.20 12.83 25.43
C ASN A 11 -15.61 12.98 24.83
N SER A 12 -16.49 12.01 25.07
CA SER A 12 -17.85 12.05 24.49
C SER A 12 -18.69 13.20 25.00
N GLN A 13 -18.59 13.54 26.28
CA GLN A 13 -19.38 14.63 26.91
C GLN A 13 -18.93 15.99 26.31
N GLU A 14 -17.64 16.27 26.33
CA GLU A 14 -17.07 17.49 25.72
C GLU A 14 -17.45 17.62 24.23
N THR A 15 -17.43 16.52 23.50
CA THR A 15 -17.83 16.50 22.08
C THR A 15 -19.33 16.81 21.92
N MET A 16 -20.19 16.25 22.76
CA MET A 16 -21.63 16.51 22.72
C MET A 16 -21.94 17.96 23.05
N ASP A 17 -21.27 18.56 24.04
CA ASP A 17 -21.42 19.97 24.38
C ASP A 17 -21.06 20.88 23.22
N VAL A 18 -19.95 20.57 22.51
CA VAL A 18 -19.56 21.30 21.31
C VAL A 18 -20.60 21.17 20.20
N TYR A 19 -21.13 19.97 19.97
CA TYR A 19 -22.14 19.76 18.93
C TYR A 19 -23.42 20.52 19.22
N GLN A 20 -23.91 20.51 20.45
CA GLN A 20 -25.09 21.27 20.85
C GLN A 20 -24.88 22.77 20.63
N GLU A 21 -23.70 23.29 20.97
CA GLU A 21 -23.40 24.71 20.78
C GLU A 21 -23.32 25.11 19.31
N LEU A 22 -22.72 24.24 18.47
CA LEU A 22 -22.63 24.47 17.03
C LEU A 22 -24.01 24.44 16.36
N GLU A 23 -24.90 23.53 16.79
CA GLU A 23 -26.29 23.49 16.31
C GLU A 23 -27.07 24.72 16.78
N ARG A 24 -26.95 25.09 18.05
CA ARG A 24 -27.60 26.28 18.62
C ARG A 24 -27.21 27.57 17.88
N LYS A 25 -25.94 27.68 17.43
CA LYS A 25 -25.44 28.82 16.65
C LYS A 25 -25.75 28.73 15.16
N GLY A 26 -26.28 27.62 14.69
CA GLY A 26 -26.59 27.41 13.28
C GLY A 26 -25.36 27.27 12.36
N TYR A 27 -24.20 26.92 12.91
CA TYR A 27 -22.98 26.76 12.11
C TYR A 27 -23.01 25.54 11.22
N PHE A 28 -23.69 24.48 11.62
CA PHE A 28 -24.02 23.36 10.75
C PHE A 28 -25.25 22.60 11.21
N SER A 29 -25.86 21.87 10.29
CA SER A 29 -27.01 21.01 10.58
C SER A 29 -26.54 19.60 10.95
N LEU A 30 -26.76 19.20 12.19
CA LEU A 30 -26.42 17.86 12.69
C LEU A 30 -27.27 16.75 12.06
N SER A 31 -28.43 17.10 11.48
CA SER A 31 -29.27 16.16 10.73
C SER A 31 -28.78 15.91 9.30
N SER A 32 -27.86 16.71 8.77
CA SER A 32 -27.38 16.62 7.41
C SER A 32 -26.67 15.28 7.13
N HIS A 33 -26.99 14.67 5.98
CA HIS A 33 -26.34 13.45 5.53
C HIS A 33 -24.83 13.63 5.26
N THR A 34 -24.43 14.82 4.84
CA THR A 34 -23.03 15.15 4.53
C THR A 34 -22.18 15.35 5.77
N GLN A 35 -22.79 15.68 6.89
CA GLN A 35 -22.11 16.01 8.14
C GLN A 35 -22.13 14.88 9.18
N GLY A 36 -22.59 13.70 8.82
CA GLY A 36 -22.65 12.54 9.70
C GLY A 36 -21.33 12.18 10.37
N ARG A 37 -20.18 12.49 9.72
CA ARG A 37 -18.84 12.33 10.29
C ARG A 37 -18.65 13.14 11.58
N TYR A 38 -19.17 14.35 11.64
CA TYR A 38 -18.99 15.26 12.78
C TYR A 38 -20.10 15.10 13.81
N GLY A 39 -21.35 15.09 13.36
CA GLY A 39 -22.53 14.99 14.20
C GLY A 39 -23.28 13.66 14.10
N GLY A 40 -22.55 12.53 13.88
CA GLY A 40 -23.11 11.22 13.54
C GLY A 40 -24.22 10.73 14.45
N VAL A 41 -24.13 10.94 15.75
CA VAL A 41 -25.15 10.54 16.73
C VAL A 41 -26.47 11.29 16.53
N TYR A 42 -26.43 12.56 16.16
CA TYR A 42 -27.63 13.34 15.84
C TYR A 42 -28.26 12.87 14.53
N ASN A 43 -27.45 12.55 13.53
CA ASN A 43 -27.95 11.96 12.30
C ASN A 43 -28.63 10.61 12.55
N ILE A 44 -28.07 9.76 13.41
CA ILE A 44 -28.68 8.48 13.82
C ILE A 44 -30.03 8.75 14.53
N MET A 45 -30.07 9.72 15.42
CA MET A 45 -31.30 10.11 16.15
C MET A 45 -32.40 10.59 15.19
N TYR A 46 -32.12 11.56 14.31
CA TYR A 46 -33.11 12.08 13.37
C TYR A 46 -33.61 11.01 12.40
N ARG A 47 -32.73 10.12 11.93
CA ARG A 47 -33.19 8.99 11.14
C ARG A 47 -34.09 8.03 11.90
N ALA A 48 -33.82 7.78 13.18
CA ALA A 48 -34.70 6.94 13.99
C ALA A 48 -36.07 7.58 14.20
N ILE A 49 -36.15 8.93 14.29
CA ILE A 49 -37.39 9.68 14.33
C ILE A 49 -38.19 9.55 13.03
N ASP A 50 -37.50 9.53 11.88
CA ASP A 50 -38.12 9.51 10.55
C ASP A 50 -38.37 8.08 10.02
N THR A 51 -37.87 7.05 10.69
CA THR A 51 -38.04 5.66 10.24
C THR A 51 -39.21 4.99 10.95
N TYR A 52 -40.24 4.64 10.18
CA TYR A 52 -41.38 3.85 10.65
C TYR A 52 -41.06 2.35 10.57
N ASP A 53 -41.32 1.65 11.68
CA ASP A 53 -41.22 0.20 11.76
C ASP A 53 -42.59 -0.44 11.54
N PRO A 54 -42.84 -1.10 10.41
CA PRO A 54 -44.12 -1.73 10.15
C PRO A 54 -44.42 -2.93 11.07
N ALA A 55 -43.41 -3.55 11.67
CA ALA A 55 -43.58 -4.68 12.57
C ALA A 55 -44.14 -4.26 13.93
N THR A 56 -43.72 -3.10 14.42
CA THR A 56 -44.20 -2.54 15.71
C THR A 56 -45.29 -1.52 15.54
N GLY A 57 -45.54 -1.01 14.31
CA GLY A 57 -46.51 0.03 14.03
C GLY A 57 -46.12 1.41 14.58
N LYS A 58 -44.82 1.64 14.84
CA LYS A 58 -44.31 2.87 15.46
C LYS A 58 -43.05 3.37 14.74
N PHE A 59 -42.71 4.64 14.94
CA PHE A 59 -41.40 5.13 14.59
C PHE A 59 -40.35 4.55 15.53
N LEU A 60 -39.11 4.36 15.04
CA LEU A 60 -38.01 3.79 15.83
C LEU A 60 -37.66 4.65 17.05
N LEU A 61 -37.90 5.96 16.97
CA LEU A 61 -37.77 6.90 18.10
C LEU A 61 -38.95 7.88 18.09
N GLU A 62 -39.57 8.08 19.24
CA GLU A 62 -40.57 9.11 19.40
C GLU A 62 -39.97 10.51 19.29
N ASN A 63 -40.64 11.40 18.55
CA ASN A 63 -40.19 12.78 18.38
C ASN A 63 -40.64 13.67 19.55
N SER A 64 -40.18 13.33 20.75
CA SER A 64 -40.38 14.15 21.98
C SER A 64 -39.01 14.54 22.55
N ASP A 65 -38.97 15.66 23.29
CA ASP A 65 -37.72 16.13 23.91
C ASP A 65 -37.16 15.10 24.89
N ALA A 66 -38.01 14.43 25.62
CA ALA A 66 -37.65 13.38 26.59
C ALA A 66 -37.01 12.18 25.86
N ALA A 67 -37.63 11.72 24.76
CA ALA A 67 -37.11 10.59 23.98
C ALA A 67 -35.79 10.93 23.31
N ARG A 68 -35.67 12.13 22.72
CA ARG A 68 -34.39 12.62 22.12
C ARG A 68 -33.28 12.72 23.16
N ALA A 69 -33.57 13.31 24.34
CA ALA A 69 -32.59 13.42 25.43
C ALA A 69 -32.14 12.03 25.94
N ALA A 70 -33.09 11.10 26.10
CA ALA A 70 -32.79 9.74 26.51
C ALA A 70 -31.92 8.99 25.46
N PHE A 71 -32.21 9.21 24.16
CA PHE A 71 -31.43 8.65 23.07
C PHE A 71 -29.99 9.16 23.07
N LEU A 72 -29.80 10.49 23.17
CA LEU A 72 -28.47 11.11 23.11
C LEU A 72 -27.62 10.79 24.33
N ARG A 73 -28.23 10.59 25.52
CA ARG A 73 -27.51 10.29 26.78
C ARG A 73 -26.64 9.06 26.70
N LYS A 74 -27.03 8.02 25.94
CA LYS A 74 -26.22 6.82 25.77
C LYS A 74 -24.92 7.07 24.96
N TYR A 75 -24.93 8.05 24.07
CA TYR A 75 -23.77 8.45 23.27
C TYR A 75 -22.90 9.46 24.03
N GLU A 76 -23.47 10.31 24.84
CA GLU A 76 -22.76 11.24 25.73
C GLU A 76 -21.78 10.50 26.65
N TYR A 77 -22.16 9.31 27.11
CA TYR A 77 -21.31 8.48 27.99
C TYR A 77 -20.63 7.32 27.31
N ALA A 78 -20.66 7.23 25.98
CA ALA A 78 -20.06 6.12 25.23
C ALA A 78 -18.54 6.03 25.44
N ASN A 79 -17.85 7.17 25.36
CA ASN A 79 -16.40 7.26 25.51
C ASN A 79 -15.64 6.17 24.76
N THR A 80 -16.04 5.90 23.52
CA THR A 80 -15.50 4.82 22.71
C THR A 80 -13.98 4.93 22.62
N ASP A 81 -13.30 3.86 22.94
CA ASP A 81 -11.86 3.73 22.77
C ASP A 81 -11.56 3.06 21.42
N TRP A 82 -11.42 3.90 20.38
CA TRP A 82 -11.11 3.43 19.02
C TRP A 82 -9.73 2.78 18.93
N PHE A 83 -8.76 3.18 19.76
CA PHE A 83 -7.47 2.49 19.79
C PHE A 83 -7.64 1.06 20.28
N LYS A 84 -8.41 0.84 21.35
CA LYS A 84 -8.70 -0.51 21.85
C LYS A 84 -9.51 -1.33 20.85
N ALA A 85 -10.42 -0.70 20.10
CA ALA A 85 -11.24 -1.38 19.10
C ALA A 85 -10.47 -1.79 17.84
N LEU A 86 -9.45 -1.00 17.43
CA LEU A 86 -8.79 -1.14 16.14
C LEU A 86 -7.35 -1.66 16.23
N PHE A 87 -6.76 -1.67 17.42
CA PHE A 87 -5.37 -2.08 17.64
C PHE A 87 -5.30 -3.28 18.57
N ARG A 88 -4.27 -4.06 18.40
CA ARG A 88 -4.00 -5.25 19.22
C ARG A 88 -2.51 -5.34 19.52
N PRO A 89 -2.12 -5.93 20.66
CA PRO A 89 -0.75 -6.41 20.84
C PRO A 89 -0.41 -7.42 19.74
N SER A 90 0.75 -7.28 19.14
CA SER A 90 1.21 -8.20 18.10
C SER A 90 2.59 -8.72 18.42
N LEU A 91 2.85 -9.95 18.03
CA LEU A 91 4.16 -10.60 18.16
C LEU A 91 4.71 -10.83 16.76
N THR A 92 5.72 -10.06 16.39
CA THR A 92 6.48 -10.27 15.16
C THR A 92 7.42 -11.45 15.35
N GLN A 93 7.42 -12.39 14.42
CA GLN A 93 8.24 -13.59 14.43
C GLN A 93 9.17 -13.61 13.22
N ASN A 94 10.43 -13.96 13.47
CA ASN A 94 11.42 -14.16 12.41
C ASN A 94 12.25 -15.41 12.73
N HIS A 95 12.05 -16.45 11.93
CA HIS A 95 12.72 -17.74 12.08
C HIS A 95 13.61 -17.98 10.87
N THR A 96 14.86 -18.32 11.10
CA THR A 96 15.80 -18.66 10.03
C THR A 96 16.54 -19.93 10.40
N VAL A 97 16.55 -20.85 9.46
CA VAL A 97 17.38 -22.05 9.53
C VAL A 97 18.43 -21.97 8.44
N SER A 98 19.68 -22.18 8.76
CA SER A 98 20.78 -22.18 7.82
C SER A 98 21.68 -23.38 8.00
N LEU A 99 22.23 -23.85 6.89
CA LEU A 99 23.20 -24.92 6.82
C LEU A 99 24.39 -24.43 6.02
N SER A 100 25.58 -24.69 6.52
CA SER A 100 26.82 -24.48 5.77
C SER A 100 27.69 -25.71 5.83
N GLY A 101 28.37 -26.02 4.76
CA GLY A 101 29.29 -27.13 4.65
C GLY A 101 30.30 -26.89 3.54
N GLY A 102 31.36 -27.68 3.55
CA GLY A 102 32.35 -27.58 2.51
C GLY A 102 33.60 -28.44 2.78
N GLY A 103 34.48 -28.45 1.80
CA GLY A 103 35.79 -29.09 1.84
C GLY A 103 36.80 -28.20 1.11
N GLU A 104 37.94 -28.77 0.74
CA GLU A 104 39.05 -27.99 0.07
C GLU A 104 38.61 -27.29 -1.19
N ASN A 105 37.74 -27.90 -1.98
CA ASN A 105 37.37 -27.42 -3.30
C ASN A 105 35.93 -26.91 -3.43
N ALA A 106 35.09 -27.09 -2.42
CA ALA A 106 33.67 -26.77 -2.50
C ALA A 106 33.19 -26.15 -1.22
N SER A 107 32.28 -25.19 -1.32
CA SER A 107 31.50 -24.70 -0.19
C SER A 107 30.04 -24.52 -0.59
N ILE A 108 29.16 -24.79 0.34
CA ILE A 108 27.73 -24.61 0.21
C ILE A 108 27.20 -23.88 1.45
N TYR A 109 26.32 -22.95 1.20
CA TYR A 109 25.51 -22.29 2.23
C TYR A 109 24.06 -22.25 1.74
N GLY A 110 23.14 -22.75 2.57
CA GLY A 110 21.72 -22.66 2.33
C GLY A 110 20.99 -22.08 3.54
N SER A 111 19.97 -21.29 3.30
CA SER A 111 19.09 -20.81 4.37
C SER A 111 17.66 -20.69 3.90
N ILE A 112 16.73 -20.96 4.81
CA ILE A 112 15.30 -20.70 4.66
C ILE A 112 14.88 -19.84 5.83
N GLY A 113 14.19 -18.72 5.53
CA GLY A 113 13.66 -17.80 6.52
C GLY A 113 12.14 -17.69 6.41
N PHE A 114 11.49 -17.60 7.55
CA PHE A 114 10.07 -17.30 7.68
C PHE A 114 9.89 -16.08 8.56
N PHE A 115 9.19 -15.08 8.05
CA PHE A 115 8.82 -13.86 8.75
C PHE A 115 7.30 -13.73 8.78
N ALA A 116 6.74 -13.47 9.98
CA ALA A 116 5.33 -13.20 10.18
C ALA A 116 5.16 -12.00 11.09
N ASP A 117 4.43 -11.01 10.62
CA ASP A 117 3.99 -9.85 11.38
C ASP A 117 2.48 -9.74 11.24
N PRO A 118 1.71 -10.06 12.29
CA PRO A 118 0.25 -9.92 12.28
C PRO A 118 -0.22 -8.46 12.29
N GLY A 119 0.72 -7.50 12.35
CA GLY A 119 0.41 -6.08 12.45
C GLY A 119 -0.14 -5.68 13.81
N TRP A 120 -0.02 -4.42 14.16
CA TRP A 120 -0.58 -3.85 15.38
C TRP A 120 -2.02 -3.37 15.21
N THR A 121 -2.53 -3.29 13.97
CA THR A 121 -3.95 -3.08 13.68
C THR A 121 -4.65 -4.40 13.37
N ILE A 122 -5.97 -4.45 13.53
CA ILE A 122 -6.74 -5.67 13.28
C ILE A 122 -6.80 -6.06 11.79
N ALA A 123 -6.48 -5.13 10.89
CA ALA A 123 -6.59 -5.30 9.45
C ALA A 123 -5.25 -5.55 8.73
N ASP A 124 -4.13 -5.39 9.43
CA ASP A 124 -2.79 -5.57 8.85
C ASP A 124 -2.23 -6.95 9.13
N ARG A 125 -1.54 -7.51 8.15
CA ARG A 125 -0.70 -8.70 8.31
C ARG A 125 0.33 -8.81 7.19
N VAL A 126 1.52 -9.29 7.52
CA VAL A 126 2.59 -9.57 6.56
C VAL A 126 3.17 -10.96 6.81
N HIS A 127 3.33 -11.73 5.76
CA HIS A 127 4.10 -12.98 5.76
C HIS A 127 5.17 -12.91 4.68
N ARG A 128 6.36 -13.42 4.97
CA ARG A 128 7.43 -13.54 3.99
C ARG A 128 8.21 -14.84 4.20
N VAL A 129 8.37 -15.57 3.12
CA VAL A 129 9.29 -16.70 3.04
C VAL A 129 10.48 -16.31 2.18
N THR A 130 11.69 -16.61 2.63
CA THR A 130 12.93 -16.35 1.89
C THR A 130 13.75 -17.61 1.79
N GLY A 131 14.37 -17.82 0.64
CA GLY A 131 15.33 -18.90 0.42
C GLY A 131 16.62 -18.36 -0.19
N ASN A 132 17.77 -18.81 0.32
CA ASN A 132 19.07 -18.48 -0.23
C ASN A 132 19.90 -19.76 -0.38
N LEU A 133 20.53 -19.90 -1.52
CA LEU A 133 21.52 -20.94 -1.78
C LEU A 133 22.75 -20.32 -2.41
N LYS A 134 23.89 -20.47 -1.77
CA LYS A 134 25.18 -20.04 -2.31
C LYS A 134 26.12 -21.23 -2.35
N THR A 135 26.63 -21.50 -3.53
CA THR A 135 27.65 -22.54 -3.73
C THR A 135 28.88 -21.94 -4.36
N SER A 136 30.03 -22.44 -4.01
CA SER A 136 31.26 -22.15 -4.75
C SER A 136 32.07 -23.41 -4.93
N TYR A 137 32.73 -23.53 -6.08
CA TYR A 137 33.53 -24.67 -6.44
C TYR A 137 34.82 -24.25 -7.11
N THR A 138 35.96 -24.79 -6.64
CA THR A 138 37.27 -24.61 -7.22
C THR A 138 37.55 -25.76 -8.20
N LEU A 139 37.30 -25.49 -9.49
CA LEU A 139 37.48 -26.47 -10.57
C LEU A 139 38.94 -26.87 -10.76
N SER A 140 39.84 -25.92 -10.57
CA SER A 140 41.28 -26.11 -10.63
C SER A 140 41.97 -25.01 -9.80
N PRO A 141 43.29 -25.07 -9.56
CA PRO A 141 44.02 -24.01 -8.85
C PRO A 141 43.85 -22.61 -9.48
N ASN A 142 43.42 -22.57 -10.74
CA ASN A 142 43.27 -21.33 -11.49
C ASN A 142 41.81 -20.92 -11.77
N VAL A 143 40.82 -21.81 -11.52
CA VAL A 143 39.41 -21.56 -11.90
C VAL A 143 38.48 -21.82 -10.71
N LYS A 144 37.77 -20.81 -10.33
CA LYS A 144 36.70 -20.87 -9.30
C LYS A 144 35.39 -20.38 -9.88
N ILE A 145 34.32 -21.10 -9.62
CA ILE A 145 32.94 -20.73 -9.97
C ILE A 145 32.11 -20.57 -8.73
N GLY A 146 31.11 -19.69 -8.77
CA GLY A 146 30.11 -19.51 -7.74
C GLY A 146 28.72 -19.38 -8.32
N ILE A 147 27.72 -19.83 -7.58
CA ILE A 147 26.30 -19.66 -7.90
C ILE A 147 25.61 -19.16 -6.64
N LEU A 148 24.81 -18.09 -6.80
CA LEU A 148 23.92 -17.58 -5.78
C LEU A 148 22.50 -17.58 -6.32
N THR A 149 21.62 -18.28 -5.63
CA THR A 149 20.17 -18.26 -5.89
C THR A 149 19.48 -17.67 -4.68
N GLN A 150 18.64 -16.68 -4.89
CA GLN A 150 17.83 -16.05 -3.86
C GLN A 150 16.39 -16.01 -4.32
N GLY A 151 15.47 -16.37 -3.44
CA GLY A 151 14.04 -16.28 -3.69
C GLY A 151 13.30 -15.72 -2.48
N SER A 152 12.25 -14.93 -2.73
CA SER A 152 11.34 -14.51 -1.69
C SER A 152 9.91 -14.46 -2.19
N ILE A 153 8.98 -14.82 -1.30
CA ILE A 153 7.54 -14.64 -1.50
C ILE A 153 7.04 -13.85 -0.30
N ARG A 154 6.44 -12.69 -0.56
CA ARG A 154 5.83 -11.83 0.45
C ARG A 154 4.36 -11.65 0.14
N THR A 155 3.52 -11.89 1.13
CA THR A 155 2.09 -11.58 1.10
C THR A 155 1.78 -10.57 2.20
N GLN A 156 0.96 -9.58 1.89
CA GLN A 156 0.53 -8.56 2.84
C GLN A 156 -0.94 -8.26 2.61
N LYS A 157 -1.69 -8.14 3.71
CA LYS A 157 -3.03 -7.53 3.70
C LYS A 157 -2.99 -6.21 4.46
N ALA A 158 -3.65 -5.19 3.94
CA ALA A 158 -3.73 -3.87 4.54
C ALA A 158 -5.12 -3.25 4.32
N PRO A 159 -5.55 -2.26 5.13
CA PRO A 159 -6.75 -1.48 4.86
C PRO A 159 -6.68 -0.79 3.50
N GLY A 160 -7.78 -0.79 2.77
CA GLY A 160 -7.90 -0.06 1.51
C GLY A 160 -7.99 1.45 1.75
N THR A 161 -7.45 2.22 0.81
CA THR A 161 -7.66 3.67 0.73
C THR A 161 -8.10 4.00 -0.68
N PHE A 162 -9.24 4.68 -0.84
CA PHE A 162 -9.82 4.86 -2.18
C PHE A 162 -9.24 6.05 -2.91
N ALA A 163 -9.37 7.26 -2.39
CA ALA A 163 -8.83 8.46 -3.02
C ALA A 163 -7.83 9.16 -2.09
N ARG A 164 -6.88 9.88 -2.69
CA ARG A 164 -5.92 10.70 -1.99
C ARG A 164 -5.71 11.99 -2.77
N SER A 165 -5.98 13.12 -2.13
CA SER A 165 -5.64 14.44 -2.65
C SER A 165 -4.64 15.13 -1.72
N GLU A 166 -3.73 15.91 -2.30
CA GLU A 166 -2.81 16.74 -1.55
C GLU A 166 -3.44 18.12 -1.33
N ASN A 167 -3.51 18.53 -0.08
CA ASN A 167 -3.89 19.89 0.26
C ASN A 167 -2.64 20.76 0.26
N THR A 168 -2.46 21.53 -0.81
CA THR A 168 -1.28 22.38 -1.01
C THR A 168 -1.18 23.54 -0.01
N VAL A 169 -2.27 23.88 0.69
CA VAL A 169 -2.30 24.96 1.67
C VAL A 169 -1.81 24.48 3.04
N SER A 170 -2.26 23.32 3.47
CA SER A 170 -1.89 22.74 4.78
C SER A 170 -0.69 21.80 4.69
N GLY A 171 -0.26 21.38 3.50
CA GLY A 171 0.72 20.32 3.29
C GLY A 171 0.22 18.94 3.70
N GLY A 172 -1.07 18.81 4.04
CA GLY A 172 -1.69 17.56 4.42
C GLY A 172 -2.24 16.79 3.23
N TYR A 173 -2.64 15.55 3.49
CA TYR A 173 -3.31 14.69 2.52
C TYR A 173 -4.75 14.45 2.96
N ASP A 174 -5.70 14.79 2.11
CA ASP A 174 -7.10 14.43 2.28
C ASP A 174 -7.40 13.14 1.52
N ARG A 175 -8.24 12.31 2.12
CA ARG A 175 -8.70 11.03 1.56
C ARG A 175 -10.20 10.94 1.74
N ASP A 176 -10.93 10.82 0.67
CA ASP A 176 -12.40 10.76 0.71
C ASP A 176 -12.92 9.56 1.52
N PHE A 177 -12.18 8.46 1.48
CA PHE A 177 -12.54 7.22 2.17
C PHE A 177 -11.36 6.73 3.03
N ASP A 178 -10.91 7.59 3.96
CA ASP A 178 -9.82 7.21 4.86
C ASP A 178 -10.30 6.22 5.92
N ILE A 179 -9.88 4.98 5.77
CA ILE A 179 -10.12 3.89 6.73
C ILE A 179 -8.84 3.44 7.43
N ASN A 180 -7.78 4.25 7.38
CA ASN A 180 -6.59 3.97 8.16
C ASN A 180 -6.95 3.96 9.66
N PRO A 181 -6.72 2.85 10.39
CA PRO A 181 -7.14 2.72 11.78
C PRO A 181 -6.60 3.80 12.70
N PHE A 182 -5.36 4.26 12.48
CA PHE A 182 -4.76 5.31 13.31
C PHE A 182 -5.40 6.68 13.04
N SER A 183 -5.56 7.04 11.77
CA SER A 183 -6.25 8.27 11.38
C SER A 183 -7.71 8.27 11.86
N TYR A 184 -8.38 7.14 11.73
CA TYR A 184 -9.76 6.98 12.19
C TYR A 184 -9.88 7.18 13.70
N ALA A 185 -9.01 6.55 14.50
CA ALA A 185 -9.02 6.67 15.96
C ALA A 185 -8.77 8.11 16.43
N LEU A 186 -7.92 8.88 15.72
CA LEU A 186 -7.65 10.27 16.06
C LEU A 186 -8.74 11.25 15.65
N ASN A 187 -9.41 11.00 14.51
CA ASN A 187 -10.31 11.98 13.89
C ASN A 187 -11.80 11.64 14.03
N THR A 188 -12.13 10.49 14.62
CA THR A 188 -13.53 10.09 14.77
C THR A 188 -14.00 10.36 16.20
N SER A 189 -15.21 10.93 16.30
CA SER A 189 -15.81 11.23 17.59
C SER A 189 -15.94 9.98 18.47
N ARG A 190 -15.60 10.11 19.72
CA ARG A 190 -15.72 9.06 20.73
C ARG A 190 -17.18 8.84 21.17
N THR A 191 -18.11 9.67 20.70
CA THR A 191 -19.55 9.47 20.88
C THR A 191 -20.10 8.33 20.02
N LEU A 192 -19.50 8.09 18.84
CA LEU A 192 -19.86 6.99 17.95
C LEU A 192 -19.45 5.65 18.55
N ARG A 193 -20.23 4.61 18.29
CA ARG A 193 -20.00 3.27 18.83
C ARG A 193 -19.82 2.26 17.71
N PRO A 194 -18.92 1.26 17.88
CA PRO A 194 -18.76 0.20 16.89
C PRO A 194 -19.96 -0.76 16.86
N TYR A 195 -20.66 -0.94 17.99
CA TYR A 195 -21.78 -1.86 18.14
C TYR A 195 -22.96 -1.16 18.83
N ASP A 196 -24.18 -1.56 18.45
CA ASP A 196 -25.42 -1.20 19.13
C ASP A 196 -25.59 -1.97 20.46
N ASP A 197 -26.69 -1.72 21.15
CA ASP A 197 -27.00 -2.34 22.46
C ASP A 197 -27.27 -3.86 22.34
N ASN A 198 -27.50 -4.38 21.12
CA ASN A 198 -27.71 -5.80 20.81
C ASN A 198 -26.44 -6.51 20.31
N GLY A 199 -25.33 -5.79 20.18
CA GLY A 199 -24.07 -6.33 19.67
C GLY A 199 -23.96 -6.36 18.15
N ASN A 200 -24.89 -5.78 17.40
CA ASN A 200 -24.77 -5.59 15.96
C ASN A 200 -23.92 -4.36 15.65
N LEU A 201 -23.32 -4.32 14.45
CA LEU A 201 -22.59 -3.15 14.00
C LEU A 201 -23.51 -1.91 13.98
N GLU A 202 -23.09 -0.85 14.66
CA GLU A 202 -23.82 0.41 14.65
C GLU A 202 -23.29 1.30 13.52
N TYR A 203 -24.19 1.74 12.63
CA TYR A 203 -23.84 2.54 11.46
C TYR A 203 -24.23 4.01 11.65
N TYR A 204 -23.34 4.89 11.26
CA TYR A 204 -23.63 6.31 11.03
C TYR A 204 -23.49 6.65 9.54
N ARG A 205 -23.84 7.85 9.11
CA ARG A 205 -23.63 8.27 7.73
C ARG A 205 -22.28 8.95 7.55
N TYR A 206 -21.60 8.53 6.50
CA TYR A 206 -20.37 9.13 6.01
C TYR A 206 -20.31 8.97 4.49
N ASN A 207 -19.91 10.03 3.77
CA ASN A 207 -19.92 10.03 2.31
C ASN A 207 -21.27 9.51 1.73
N TYR A 208 -22.38 10.07 2.19
CA TYR A 208 -23.76 9.77 1.74
C TYR A 208 -24.27 8.35 2.05
N ALA A 209 -23.45 7.48 2.61
CA ALA A 209 -23.80 6.07 2.84
C ALA A 209 -23.55 5.64 4.31
N LYS A 210 -24.03 4.43 4.65
CA LYS A 210 -23.76 3.82 5.96
C LYS A 210 -22.28 3.56 6.16
N MET A 211 -21.76 3.89 7.33
CA MET A 211 -20.36 3.72 7.72
C MET A 211 -20.26 3.04 9.08
N ASN A 212 -19.40 2.04 9.15
CA ASN A 212 -18.84 1.48 10.37
C ASN A 212 -17.44 1.01 10.05
N ILE A 213 -16.45 1.42 10.82
CA ILE A 213 -15.04 1.14 10.50
C ILE A 213 -14.73 -0.36 10.48
N LEU A 214 -15.34 -1.16 11.34
CA LEU A 214 -15.12 -2.61 11.36
C LEU A 214 -15.67 -3.27 10.08
N ASN A 215 -16.82 -2.80 9.60
CA ASN A 215 -17.36 -3.20 8.32
C ASN A 215 -16.43 -2.80 7.17
N GLU A 216 -15.93 -1.56 7.20
CA GLU A 216 -15.02 -1.08 6.15
C GLU A 216 -13.73 -1.89 6.09
N LEU A 217 -13.09 -2.17 7.21
CA LEU A 217 -11.86 -2.97 7.26
C LEU A 217 -12.06 -4.41 6.75
N ALA A 218 -13.28 -4.94 6.83
CA ALA A 218 -13.64 -6.24 6.27
C ALA A 218 -13.94 -6.18 4.76
N ASN A 219 -14.48 -5.06 4.27
CA ASN A 219 -15.03 -4.91 2.93
C ASN A 219 -14.23 -4.00 2.00
N ASN A 220 -13.15 -3.39 2.49
CA ASN A 220 -12.28 -2.50 1.71
C ASN A 220 -10.83 -2.74 2.13
N TYR A 221 -10.12 -3.57 1.39
CA TYR A 221 -8.78 -4.02 1.74
C TYR A 221 -7.90 -4.23 0.50
N ILE A 222 -6.59 -4.21 0.73
CA ILE A 222 -5.57 -4.45 -0.28
C ILE A 222 -4.82 -5.74 0.07
N ASP A 223 -4.76 -6.67 -0.89
CA ASP A 223 -3.86 -7.81 -0.87
C ASP A 223 -2.67 -7.54 -1.78
N LEU A 224 -1.47 -7.54 -1.21
CA LEU A 224 -0.21 -7.34 -1.91
C LEU A 224 0.59 -8.64 -1.93
N ASN A 225 0.94 -9.10 -3.12
CA ASN A 225 1.79 -10.26 -3.35
C ASN A 225 3.06 -9.84 -4.09
N VAL A 226 4.22 -10.21 -3.57
CA VAL A 226 5.51 -9.95 -4.22
C VAL A 226 6.30 -11.26 -4.29
N ILE A 227 6.69 -11.63 -5.50
CA ILE A 227 7.57 -12.78 -5.76
C ILE A 227 8.86 -12.24 -6.37
N GLU A 228 9.98 -12.60 -5.80
CA GLU A 228 11.30 -12.24 -6.29
C GLU A 228 12.17 -13.49 -6.45
N LEU A 229 12.84 -13.59 -7.60
CA LEU A 229 13.87 -14.59 -7.86
C LEU A 229 15.09 -13.91 -8.43
N LYS A 230 16.26 -14.20 -7.86
CA LYS A 230 17.57 -13.79 -8.36
C LYS A 230 18.48 -14.99 -8.53
N LEU A 231 19.05 -15.13 -9.70
CA LEU A 231 20.13 -16.07 -10.01
C LEU A 231 21.37 -15.28 -10.38
N GLN A 232 22.51 -15.62 -9.78
CA GLN A 232 23.80 -15.00 -10.05
C GLN A 232 24.86 -16.08 -10.20
N GLY A 233 25.65 -15.94 -11.22
CA GLY A 233 26.87 -16.73 -11.44
C GLY A 233 28.10 -15.84 -11.37
N ASP A 234 29.15 -16.34 -10.73
CA ASP A 234 30.47 -15.72 -10.71
C ASP A 234 31.54 -16.70 -11.15
N LEU A 235 32.54 -16.19 -11.86
CA LEU A 235 33.67 -16.92 -12.36
C LEU A 235 34.95 -16.13 -12.10
N GLU A 236 35.92 -16.74 -11.43
CA GLU A 236 37.28 -16.22 -11.26
C GLU A 236 38.25 -17.11 -12.00
N ILE A 237 39.10 -16.52 -12.85
CA ILE A 237 40.18 -17.22 -13.56
C ILE A 237 41.51 -16.51 -13.30
N LYS A 238 42.48 -17.22 -12.77
CA LYS A 238 43.88 -16.76 -12.72
C LYS A 238 44.53 -17.01 -14.07
N LEU A 239 44.67 -15.96 -14.89
CA LEU A 239 45.20 -16.04 -16.25
C LEU A 239 46.74 -16.18 -16.28
N ALA A 240 47.40 -15.46 -15.36
CA ALA A 240 48.86 -15.48 -15.21
C ALA A 240 49.25 -15.04 -13.79
N LYS A 241 50.53 -15.07 -13.46
CA LYS A 241 51.06 -14.62 -12.18
C LYS A 241 50.71 -13.12 -11.97
N GLY A 242 49.81 -12.86 -11.00
CA GLY A 242 49.30 -11.52 -10.68
C GLY A 242 48.17 -11.03 -11.58
N LEU A 243 47.69 -11.78 -12.57
CA LEU A 243 46.57 -11.41 -13.44
C LEU A 243 45.37 -12.31 -13.24
N LYS A 244 44.22 -11.71 -12.83
CA LYS A 244 42.95 -12.39 -12.65
C LYS A 244 41.88 -11.79 -13.55
N TYR A 245 40.99 -12.62 -14.04
CA TYR A 245 39.74 -12.26 -14.68
C TYR A 245 38.58 -12.66 -13.78
N ASN A 246 37.64 -11.72 -13.58
CA ASN A 246 36.42 -11.96 -12.82
C ASN A 246 35.22 -11.64 -13.72
N PHE A 247 34.30 -12.59 -13.80
CA PHE A 247 33.02 -12.41 -14.45
C PHE A 247 31.92 -12.58 -13.42
N LEU A 248 30.91 -11.71 -13.47
CA LEU A 248 29.68 -11.83 -12.69
C LEU A 248 28.49 -11.59 -13.62
N GLY A 249 27.58 -12.54 -13.66
CA GLY A 249 26.32 -12.44 -14.38
C GLY A 249 25.15 -12.67 -13.45
N SER A 250 24.11 -11.84 -13.51
CA SER A 250 22.89 -12.08 -12.76
C SER A 250 21.63 -11.75 -13.54
N VAL A 251 20.59 -12.54 -13.23
CA VAL A 251 19.21 -12.33 -13.70
C VAL A 251 18.33 -12.18 -12.47
N ARG A 252 17.47 -11.16 -12.47
CA ARG A 252 16.50 -10.91 -11.41
C ARG A 252 15.12 -10.74 -12.03
N HIS A 253 14.17 -11.48 -11.50
CA HIS A 253 12.76 -11.36 -11.85
C HIS A 253 11.97 -11.00 -10.58
N VAL A 254 11.12 -9.96 -10.69
CA VAL A 254 10.19 -9.58 -9.62
C VAL A 254 8.81 -9.43 -10.24
N LYS A 255 7.83 -10.10 -9.63
CA LYS A 255 6.41 -9.87 -9.90
C LYS A 255 5.76 -9.34 -8.63
N SER A 256 5.10 -8.18 -8.74
CA SER A 256 4.30 -7.58 -7.68
C SER A 256 2.87 -7.43 -8.18
N SER A 257 1.90 -7.92 -7.40
CA SER A 257 0.47 -7.76 -7.64
C SER A 257 -0.16 -7.09 -6.41
N SER A 258 -0.91 -6.03 -6.64
CA SER A 258 -1.71 -5.34 -5.65
C SER A 258 -3.17 -5.41 -6.07
N GLU A 259 -3.98 -6.13 -5.29
CA GLU A 259 -5.41 -6.30 -5.50
C GLU A 259 -6.16 -5.50 -4.43
N HIS A 260 -6.86 -4.44 -4.83
CA HIS A 260 -7.69 -3.66 -3.94
C HIS A 260 -9.16 -4.05 -4.12
N SER A 261 -9.68 -4.76 -3.13
CA SER A 261 -11.06 -5.23 -3.09
C SER A 261 -11.92 -4.26 -2.29
N ILE A 262 -12.91 -3.66 -2.94
CA ILE A 262 -13.91 -2.77 -2.36
C ILE A 262 -15.26 -3.44 -2.63
N THR A 263 -15.76 -4.22 -1.67
CA THR A 263 -16.98 -5.02 -1.88
C THR A 263 -18.24 -4.16 -1.94
N GLU A 264 -19.35 -4.75 -2.34
CA GLU A 264 -20.64 -4.08 -2.43
C GLU A 264 -21.17 -3.56 -1.08
N ASP A 265 -20.73 -4.17 0.04
CA ASP A 265 -21.13 -3.79 1.39
C ASP A 265 -20.28 -2.65 1.99
N SER A 266 -19.25 -2.18 1.28
CA SER A 266 -18.42 -1.07 1.71
C SER A 266 -19.15 0.27 1.66
N ASN A 267 -18.74 1.24 2.47
CA ASN A 267 -19.21 2.63 2.41
C ASN A 267 -18.96 3.22 1.01
N VAL A 268 -17.79 2.96 0.43
CA VAL A 268 -17.43 3.42 -0.93
C VAL A 268 -18.45 2.98 -1.96
N SER A 269 -18.70 1.68 -2.08
CA SER A 269 -19.64 1.15 -3.07
C SER A 269 -21.06 1.68 -2.86
N ASN A 270 -21.48 1.83 -1.62
CA ASN A 270 -22.77 2.40 -1.27
C ASN A 270 -22.84 3.91 -1.56
N ALA A 271 -21.76 4.67 -1.37
CA ALA A 271 -21.70 6.10 -1.72
C ALA A 271 -21.90 6.35 -3.22
N TYR A 272 -21.32 5.51 -4.08
CA TYR A 272 -21.53 5.57 -5.54
C TYR A 272 -22.96 5.26 -5.99
N ARG A 273 -23.80 4.74 -5.08
CA ARG A 273 -25.23 4.43 -5.33
C ARG A 273 -26.17 5.30 -4.55
N ALA A 274 -25.68 6.13 -3.62
CA ALA A 274 -26.51 6.96 -2.75
C ALA A 274 -27.21 8.06 -3.54
N ALA A 275 -28.52 7.89 -3.79
CA ALA A 275 -29.37 8.77 -4.54
C ALA A 275 -30.82 8.80 -4.02
N GLU A 276 -31.01 8.51 -2.71
CA GLU A 276 -32.32 8.29 -2.10
C GLU A 276 -33.20 9.55 -2.09
N THR A 277 -32.60 10.71 -1.92
CA THR A 277 -33.32 12.00 -1.91
C THR A 277 -32.77 12.96 -2.95
N THR A 278 -33.55 13.98 -3.31
CA THR A 278 -33.11 15.04 -4.22
C THR A 278 -31.86 15.74 -3.72
N ILE A 279 -31.79 16.02 -2.41
CA ILE A 279 -30.65 16.69 -1.79
C ILE A 279 -29.40 15.81 -1.89
N VAL A 280 -29.49 14.53 -1.54
CA VAL A 280 -28.37 13.58 -1.66
C VAL A 280 -27.92 13.51 -3.12
N ARG A 281 -28.86 13.39 -4.05
CA ARG A 281 -28.57 13.32 -5.50
C ARG A 281 -27.84 14.54 -6.04
N GLN A 282 -28.22 15.73 -5.58
CA GLN A 282 -27.58 16.98 -5.99
C GLN A 282 -26.19 17.20 -5.38
N GLN A 283 -25.99 16.70 -4.16
CA GLN A 283 -24.76 16.94 -3.40
C GLN A 283 -23.71 15.81 -3.55
N ASN A 284 -24.13 14.64 -3.99
CA ASN A 284 -23.25 13.47 -4.06
C ASN A 284 -22.33 13.52 -5.29
N PRO A 285 -21.03 13.81 -5.14
CA PRO A 285 -20.11 13.93 -6.26
C PRO A 285 -19.76 12.56 -6.88
N PHE A 286 -20.11 11.45 -6.22
CA PHE A 286 -19.83 10.10 -6.74
C PHE A 286 -20.84 9.66 -7.81
N LEU A 287 -21.94 10.37 -7.97
CA LEU A 287 -22.89 10.14 -9.05
C LEU A 287 -22.40 10.77 -10.36
N PHE A 288 -22.89 10.25 -11.48
CA PHE A 288 -22.60 10.81 -12.80
C PHE A 288 -23.59 11.94 -13.12
N THR A 289 -23.05 13.10 -13.49
CA THR A 289 -23.80 14.22 -14.07
C THR A 289 -23.29 14.45 -15.48
N ASP A 290 -24.16 14.56 -16.47
CA ASP A 290 -23.75 14.79 -17.85
C ASP A 290 -23.10 16.17 -17.97
N PRO A 291 -21.82 16.25 -18.34
CA PRO A 291 -21.11 17.55 -18.42
C PRO A 291 -21.62 18.44 -19.56
N ASN A 292 -22.39 17.87 -20.51
CA ASN A 292 -22.94 18.62 -21.65
C ASN A 292 -24.36 19.13 -21.41
N ASP A 293 -24.98 18.78 -20.27
CA ASP A 293 -26.34 19.20 -19.92
C ASP A 293 -26.32 19.89 -18.53
N PRO A 294 -26.40 21.23 -18.47
CA PRO A 294 -26.40 21.95 -17.20
C PRO A 294 -27.60 21.66 -16.29
N GLU A 295 -28.69 21.13 -16.85
CA GLU A 295 -29.92 20.78 -16.15
C GLU A 295 -29.94 19.26 -15.78
N ALA A 296 -28.86 18.54 -16.07
CA ALA A 296 -28.81 17.09 -15.88
C ALA A 296 -28.97 16.70 -14.41
N ILE A 297 -29.87 15.78 -14.18
CA ILE A 297 -30.02 15.15 -12.87
C ILE A 297 -28.95 14.07 -12.71
N ALA A 298 -28.20 14.14 -11.61
CA ALA A 298 -27.19 13.15 -11.29
C ALA A 298 -27.76 11.72 -11.20
N LYS A 299 -27.09 10.76 -11.79
CA LYS A 299 -27.54 9.37 -11.98
C LYS A 299 -26.58 8.38 -11.34
N VAL A 300 -27.15 7.29 -10.80
CA VAL A 300 -26.37 6.12 -10.40
C VAL A 300 -25.91 5.40 -11.66
N VAL A 301 -24.60 5.26 -11.83
CA VAL A 301 -23.98 4.58 -12.98
C VAL A 301 -23.11 3.40 -12.56
N MET A 302 -22.85 3.25 -11.26
CA MET A 302 -22.15 2.08 -10.75
C MET A 302 -23.11 0.91 -10.66
N PRO A 303 -22.87 -0.19 -11.40
CA PRO A 303 -23.70 -1.40 -11.35
C PRO A 303 -23.68 -2.05 -9.95
N GLU A 304 -24.56 -3.03 -9.73
CA GLU A 304 -24.49 -3.91 -8.56
C GLU A 304 -23.12 -4.60 -8.49
N GLY A 305 -22.62 -4.80 -7.28
CA GLY A 305 -21.27 -5.31 -7.01
C GLY A 305 -20.38 -4.22 -6.41
N GLY A 306 -19.12 -4.49 -6.29
CA GLY A 306 -18.12 -3.58 -5.73
C GLY A 306 -17.19 -2.97 -6.77
N ILE A 307 -16.03 -2.51 -6.31
CA ILE A 307 -14.96 -2.02 -7.16
C ILE A 307 -13.75 -2.93 -6.93
N PHE A 308 -13.15 -3.40 -8.01
CA PHE A 308 -11.91 -4.17 -7.97
C PHE A 308 -10.82 -3.43 -8.72
N LYS A 309 -9.69 -3.17 -8.04
CA LYS A 309 -8.52 -2.56 -8.66
C LYS A 309 -7.36 -3.54 -8.63
N LEU A 310 -6.73 -3.71 -9.78
CA LEU A 310 -5.53 -4.53 -9.95
C LEU A 310 -4.38 -3.65 -10.42
N SER A 311 -3.23 -3.76 -9.77
CA SER A 311 -1.97 -3.21 -10.25
C SER A 311 -0.93 -4.32 -10.26
N GLU A 312 -0.45 -4.69 -11.45
CA GLU A 312 0.60 -5.68 -11.64
C GLU A 312 1.86 -5.01 -12.17
N ASN A 313 2.96 -5.27 -11.51
CA ASN A 313 4.29 -4.81 -11.92
C ASN A 313 5.21 -6.00 -12.12
N ASN A 314 5.81 -6.10 -13.31
CA ASN A 314 6.82 -7.08 -13.63
C ASN A 314 8.14 -6.38 -13.88
N LEU A 315 9.20 -6.88 -13.27
CA LEU A 315 10.56 -6.41 -13.47
C LEU A 315 11.44 -7.58 -13.88
N GLN A 316 12.16 -7.40 -14.99
CA GLN A 316 13.28 -8.27 -15.39
C GLN A 316 14.55 -7.43 -15.46
N SER A 317 15.59 -7.89 -14.79
CA SER A 317 16.87 -7.19 -14.78
C SER A 317 18.01 -8.18 -15.08
N TYR A 318 18.90 -7.74 -15.94
CA TYR A 318 20.13 -8.44 -16.29
C TYR A 318 21.31 -7.56 -15.91
N TYR A 319 22.31 -8.15 -15.29
CA TYR A 319 23.52 -7.46 -14.92
C TYR A 319 24.72 -8.34 -15.27
N PHE A 320 25.68 -7.77 -15.98
CA PHE A 320 26.93 -8.43 -16.33
C PHE A 320 28.09 -7.51 -15.98
N ARG A 321 29.12 -8.08 -15.37
CA ARG A 321 30.36 -7.39 -15.06
C ARG A 321 31.55 -8.26 -15.48
N ASN A 322 32.43 -7.67 -16.25
CA ASN A 322 33.75 -8.21 -16.58
C ASN A 322 34.78 -7.35 -15.88
N ALA A 323 35.78 -7.96 -15.25
CA ALA A 323 36.86 -7.24 -14.61
C ALA A 323 38.20 -7.97 -14.75
N LEU A 324 39.24 -7.21 -15.00
CA LEU A 324 40.63 -7.67 -14.99
C LEU A 324 41.33 -7.01 -13.79
N GLU A 325 41.96 -7.81 -12.97
CA GLU A 325 42.77 -7.39 -11.83
C GLU A 325 44.22 -7.81 -12.08
N PHE A 326 45.11 -6.83 -12.11
CA PHE A 326 46.54 -7.07 -12.16
C PHE A 326 47.20 -6.56 -10.87
N LYS A 327 47.93 -7.43 -10.20
CA LYS A 327 48.70 -7.10 -9.00
C LYS A 327 50.07 -7.74 -9.06
N ARG A 328 51.09 -6.91 -8.98
CA ARG A 328 52.49 -7.41 -9.05
C ARG A 328 53.45 -6.52 -8.30
N LEU A 329 54.28 -7.15 -7.48
CA LEU A 329 55.46 -6.56 -6.89
C LEU A 329 56.66 -6.86 -7.80
N LEU A 330 57.33 -5.84 -8.29
CA LEU A 330 58.53 -5.93 -9.15
C LEU A 330 59.73 -5.42 -8.39
N LYS A 331 60.82 -6.16 -8.44
CA LYS A 331 62.10 -5.81 -7.80
C LYS A 331 61.97 -5.44 -6.32
N ASP A 332 60.94 -5.97 -5.64
CA ASP A 332 60.59 -5.76 -4.23
C ASP A 332 60.30 -4.29 -3.83
N VAL A 333 60.35 -3.34 -4.74
CA VAL A 333 60.15 -1.92 -4.52
C VAL A 333 59.00 -1.31 -5.32
N HIS A 334 58.53 -1.94 -6.41
CA HIS A 334 57.45 -1.43 -7.23
C HIS A 334 56.20 -2.28 -7.08
N ASP A 335 55.23 -1.85 -6.27
CA ASP A 335 53.91 -2.49 -6.15
C ASP A 335 52.91 -1.83 -7.11
N ILE A 336 52.47 -2.60 -8.11
CA ILE A 336 51.56 -2.17 -9.18
C ILE A 336 50.25 -2.91 -8.99
N LYS A 337 49.14 -2.16 -8.88
CA LYS A 337 47.76 -2.68 -8.85
C LYS A 337 46.93 -1.96 -9.88
N ILE A 338 46.35 -2.72 -10.80
CA ILE A 338 45.47 -2.21 -11.85
C ILE A 338 44.18 -3.01 -11.81
N PHE A 339 43.07 -2.31 -11.83
CA PHE A 339 41.74 -2.89 -11.93
C PHE A 339 41.00 -2.23 -13.09
N LEU A 340 40.57 -3.03 -14.06
CA LEU A 340 39.83 -2.59 -15.23
C LEU A 340 38.50 -3.33 -15.26
N GLY A 341 37.40 -2.64 -15.51
CA GLY A 341 36.10 -3.27 -15.54
C GLY A 341 35.13 -2.68 -16.53
N GLN A 342 34.22 -3.50 -16.91
CA GLN A 342 33.03 -3.16 -17.70
C GLN A 342 31.79 -3.69 -17.00
N GLU A 343 30.73 -2.88 -16.94
CA GLU A 343 29.42 -3.28 -16.48
C GLU A 343 28.37 -3.03 -17.55
N TYR A 344 27.42 -3.94 -17.63
CA TYR A 344 26.20 -3.78 -18.42
C TYR A 344 24.98 -4.04 -17.51
N ARG A 345 24.04 -3.12 -17.53
CA ARG A 345 22.76 -3.21 -16.81
C ARG A 345 21.61 -3.07 -17.80
N HIS A 346 20.63 -3.94 -17.67
CA HIS A 346 19.39 -3.86 -18.41
C HIS A 346 18.23 -4.17 -17.47
N THR A 347 17.25 -3.28 -17.42
CA THR A 347 16.05 -3.47 -16.62
C THR A 347 14.82 -3.10 -17.45
N ASP A 348 13.94 -4.08 -17.63
CA ASP A 348 12.62 -3.90 -18.20
C ASP A 348 11.60 -3.90 -17.08
N ARG A 349 10.70 -2.91 -17.08
CA ARG A 349 9.54 -2.84 -16.20
C ARG A 349 8.28 -2.75 -17.03
N ASP A 350 7.31 -3.55 -16.66
CA ASP A 350 5.96 -3.60 -17.24
C ASP A 350 4.96 -3.38 -16.11
N ASN A 351 4.08 -2.40 -16.28
CA ASN A 351 3.05 -2.09 -15.32
C ASN A 351 1.69 -2.16 -16.02
N ASN A 352 0.76 -2.94 -15.45
CA ASN A 352 -0.62 -3.05 -15.88
C ASN A 352 -1.53 -2.64 -14.73
N ASN A 353 -2.43 -1.71 -14.99
CA ASN A 353 -3.46 -1.28 -14.02
C ASN A 353 -4.85 -1.53 -14.61
N PHE A 354 -5.75 -1.99 -13.77
CA PHE A 354 -7.14 -2.23 -14.13
C PHE A 354 -8.07 -1.81 -12.98
N THR A 355 -9.19 -1.17 -13.30
CA THR A 355 -10.27 -0.87 -12.35
C THR A 355 -11.59 -1.36 -12.92
N GLY A 356 -12.23 -2.33 -12.25
CA GLY A 356 -13.54 -2.85 -12.59
C GLY A 356 -14.61 -2.28 -11.66
N TYR A 357 -15.61 -1.63 -12.23
CA TYR A 357 -16.79 -1.15 -11.52
C TYR A 357 -17.94 -2.16 -11.64
N GLY A 358 -18.68 -2.41 -10.56
CA GLY A 358 -19.70 -3.44 -10.51
C GLY A 358 -19.13 -4.86 -10.46
N TYR A 359 -17.96 -5.02 -9.86
CA TYR A 359 -17.32 -6.32 -9.70
C TYR A 359 -18.05 -7.17 -8.67
N GLN A 360 -18.46 -8.37 -9.07
CA GLN A 360 -19.15 -9.33 -8.21
C GLN A 360 -18.17 -10.33 -7.63
N PHE A 361 -17.76 -10.09 -6.38
CA PHE A 361 -16.73 -10.90 -5.70
C PHE A 361 -17.13 -12.37 -5.54
N ASN A 362 -18.41 -12.67 -5.44
CA ASN A 362 -18.94 -14.05 -5.37
C ASN A 362 -18.91 -14.81 -6.71
N ARG A 363 -18.76 -14.11 -7.83
CA ARG A 363 -18.73 -14.67 -9.19
C ARG A 363 -17.39 -14.48 -9.90
N GLY A 364 -16.49 -13.65 -9.36
CA GLY A 364 -15.17 -13.41 -9.92
C GLY A 364 -15.17 -12.60 -11.22
N GLY A 365 -16.10 -11.64 -11.39
CA GLY A 365 -16.15 -10.81 -12.58
C GLY A 365 -17.21 -9.73 -12.56
N THR A 366 -17.29 -8.93 -13.64
CA THR A 366 -18.32 -7.93 -13.86
C THR A 366 -19.38 -8.51 -14.81
N VAL A 367 -20.65 -8.39 -14.42
CA VAL A 367 -21.78 -8.82 -15.28
C VAL A 367 -22.07 -7.74 -16.32
N PHE A 368 -21.98 -6.48 -15.92
CA PHE A 368 -22.27 -5.33 -16.78
C PHE A 368 -21.44 -4.12 -16.30
N THR A 369 -20.94 -3.31 -17.22
CA THR A 369 -20.27 -2.04 -16.95
C THR A 369 -20.99 -0.92 -17.70
N ASP A 370 -21.45 0.08 -16.97
CA ASP A 370 -22.00 1.29 -17.57
C ASP A 370 -20.85 2.15 -18.12
N TYR A 371 -20.88 2.50 -19.41
CA TYR A 371 -19.81 3.30 -20.05
C TYR A 371 -19.62 4.65 -19.37
N ARG A 372 -20.65 5.23 -18.74
CA ARG A 372 -20.59 6.50 -18.02
C ARG A 372 -19.75 6.41 -16.75
N ALA A 373 -19.69 5.22 -16.10
CA ALA A 373 -18.78 4.99 -14.99
C ALA A 373 -17.32 5.04 -15.45
N VAL A 374 -17.04 4.50 -16.64
CA VAL A 374 -15.71 4.57 -17.26
C VAL A 374 -15.37 6.01 -17.66
N GLN A 375 -16.30 6.72 -18.29
CA GLN A 375 -16.11 8.12 -18.66
C GLN A 375 -15.82 8.99 -17.44
N LYS A 376 -16.63 8.91 -16.37
CA LYS A 376 -16.40 9.61 -15.11
C LYS A 376 -15.02 9.33 -14.54
N ALA A 377 -14.60 8.08 -14.54
CA ALA A 377 -13.27 7.70 -14.05
C ALA A 377 -12.14 8.34 -14.87
N ILE A 378 -12.28 8.44 -16.18
CA ILE A 378 -11.31 9.11 -17.06
C ILE A 378 -11.29 10.62 -16.78
N ASP A 379 -12.45 11.25 -16.63
CA ASP A 379 -12.58 12.69 -16.35
C ASP A 379 -11.96 13.05 -15.00
N GLU A 380 -12.01 12.13 -14.04
CA GLU A 380 -11.36 12.23 -12.72
C GLU A 380 -9.88 11.82 -12.73
N SER A 381 -9.25 11.62 -13.89
CA SER A 381 -7.85 11.18 -14.04
C SER A 381 -7.56 9.82 -13.39
N ASN A 382 -8.57 8.96 -13.31
CA ASN A 382 -8.48 7.60 -12.77
C ASN A 382 -8.88 6.58 -13.85
N PRO A 383 -8.03 6.35 -14.88
CA PRO A 383 -8.38 5.50 -16.01
C PRO A 383 -8.64 4.06 -15.56
N TYR A 384 -9.68 3.43 -16.13
CA TYR A 384 -10.06 2.04 -15.82
C TYR A 384 -9.02 1.00 -16.27
N TYR A 385 -8.15 1.36 -17.20
CA TYR A 385 -7.06 0.53 -17.71
C TYR A 385 -5.84 1.37 -18.03
N GLY A 386 -4.67 0.89 -17.66
CA GLY A 386 -3.41 1.51 -18.01
C GLY A 386 -2.32 0.46 -18.20
N LYS A 387 -1.44 0.72 -19.18
CA LYS A 387 -0.26 -0.09 -19.40
C LYS A 387 0.93 0.81 -19.70
N SER A 388 2.04 0.57 -19.01
CA SER A 388 3.27 1.32 -19.24
C SER A 388 4.49 0.41 -19.27
N TYR A 389 5.48 0.80 -20.04
CA TYR A 389 6.75 0.10 -20.15
C TYR A 389 7.90 1.06 -19.89
N THR A 390 8.86 0.62 -19.11
CA THR A 390 10.11 1.36 -18.91
C THR A 390 11.28 0.43 -19.20
N LYS A 391 12.21 0.88 -20.05
CA LYS A 391 13.42 0.14 -20.38
C LYS A 391 14.63 0.99 -20.00
N GLU A 392 15.41 0.48 -19.07
CA GLU A 392 16.64 1.11 -18.61
C GLU A 392 17.83 0.29 -19.07
N ARG A 393 18.79 0.93 -19.71
CA ARG A 393 20.03 0.33 -20.15
C ARG A 393 21.18 1.22 -19.74
N GLY A 394 22.20 0.60 -19.17
CA GLY A 394 23.42 1.29 -18.77
C GLY A 394 24.64 0.45 -19.13
N ILE A 395 25.68 1.13 -19.55
CA ILE A 395 27.01 0.55 -19.71
C ILE A 395 27.99 1.45 -18.99
N ALA A 396 28.91 0.84 -18.25
CA ALA A 396 29.98 1.56 -17.59
C ALA A 396 31.33 0.88 -17.86
N PHE A 397 32.36 1.70 -18.04
CA PHE A 397 33.76 1.28 -18.07
C PHE A 397 34.47 2.00 -16.96
N PHE A 398 35.22 1.27 -16.15
CA PHE A 398 35.95 1.84 -15.04
C PHE A 398 37.35 1.28 -14.95
N SER A 399 38.27 2.12 -14.51
CA SER A 399 39.65 1.73 -14.24
C SER A 399 40.13 2.35 -12.95
N GLN A 400 40.95 1.60 -12.24
CA GLN A 400 41.68 2.07 -11.07
C GLN A 400 43.11 1.58 -11.14
N GLY A 401 44.04 2.49 -10.96
CA GLY A 401 45.46 2.19 -10.88
C GLY A 401 46.05 2.69 -9.58
N THR A 402 46.89 1.88 -8.94
CA THR A 402 47.71 2.27 -7.79
C THR A 402 49.13 1.80 -8.02
N TYR A 403 50.07 2.71 -7.90
CA TYR A 403 51.49 2.43 -7.93
C TYR A 403 52.10 2.88 -6.59
N THR A 404 52.83 1.96 -5.96
CA THR A 404 53.55 2.24 -4.72
C THR A 404 55.05 1.97 -4.95
N TYR A 405 55.87 2.94 -4.64
CA TYR A 405 57.33 2.83 -4.72
C TYR A 405 57.94 2.76 -3.30
N ASP A 406 58.75 1.73 -3.07
CA ASP A 406 59.45 1.44 -1.83
C ASP A 406 58.59 1.57 -0.56
N ASN A 407 57.30 1.22 -0.64
CA ASN A 407 56.27 1.38 0.41
C ASN A 407 56.18 2.81 0.98
N ARG A 408 56.74 3.82 0.28
CA ARG A 408 56.80 5.23 0.76
C ARG A 408 55.96 6.18 -0.10
N TYR A 409 56.03 6.02 -1.42
CA TYR A 409 55.34 6.93 -2.35
C TYR A 409 54.20 6.18 -3.03
N VAL A 410 53.01 6.75 -2.94
CA VAL A 410 51.82 6.15 -3.54
C VAL A 410 51.19 7.11 -4.57
N LEU A 411 51.00 6.66 -5.78
CA LEU A 411 50.23 7.32 -6.82
C LEU A 411 48.99 6.48 -7.10
N ALA A 412 47.80 7.07 -7.01
CA ALA A 412 46.55 6.42 -7.32
C ALA A 412 45.70 7.27 -8.27
N GLY A 413 45.00 6.62 -9.20
CA GLY A 413 44.08 7.27 -10.12
C GLY A 413 42.91 6.37 -10.45
N THR A 414 41.73 6.99 -10.68
CA THR A 414 40.50 6.31 -11.10
C THR A 414 39.89 7.03 -12.27
N LEU A 415 39.35 6.25 -13.23
CA LEU A 415 38.60 6.74 -14.37
C LEU A 415 37.27 5.97 -14.42
N ASN A 416 36.18 6.67 -14.66
CA ASN A 416 34.87 6.09 -14.88
C ASN A 416 34.21 6.76 -16.08
N TYR A 417 33.68 5.94 -16.99
CA TYR A 417 32.85 6.38 -18.11
C TYR A 417 31.54 5.61 -18.09
N GLU A 418 30.44 6.31 -18.03
CA GLU A 418 29.10 5.72 -17.89
C GLU A 418 28.17 6.30 -18.97
N GLY A 419 27.40 5.42 -19.60
CA GLY A 419 26.36 5.76 -20.55
C GLY A 419 25.04 5.12 -20.14
N THR A 420 23.94 5.89 -20.23
CA THR A 420 22.61 5.42 -19.94
C THR A 420 21.59 6.00 -20.92
N ASN A 421 20.54 5.23 -21.22
CA ASN A 421 19.43 5.72 -22.05
C ASN A 421 18.41 6.58 -21.29
N GLN A 422 18.59 6.78 -19.98
CA GLN A 422 17.71 7.64 -19.17
C GLN A 422 18.02 9.14 -19.33
N LEU A 423 19.26 9.46 -19.67
CA LEU A 423 19.64 10.83 -20.01
C LEU A 423 19.23 11.05 -21.47
N GLY A 424 18.14 11.80 -21.70
CA GLY A 424 17.63 12.11 -23.03
C GLY A 424 18.72 12.61 -24.00
N ARG A 425 18.47 12.48 -25.31
CA ARG A 425 19.35 13.08 -26.34
C ARG A 425 19.48 14.57 -26.07
N ARG A 426 20.71 15.03 -25.80
CA ARG A 426 21.07 16.43 -25.90
C ARG A 426 21.18 16.82 -27.38
#